data_e3cb6e6fbb66e7d40405170fca6251a9
#
_entry.id   e3cb6e6fbb66e7d40405170fca6251a9
#
_cell.length_a   1.000
_cell.length_b   1.000
_cell.length_c   1.000
_cell.angle_alpha   90.00
_cell.angle_beta   90.00
_cell.angle_gamma   90.00
#
_symmetry.space_group_name_H-M   'P 1'
#
loop_
_entity.id
_entity.type
_entity.pdbx_description
1 polymer ?
#
loop_
_entity_poly.entity_id
_entity_poly.type
_entity_poly.pdbx_seq_one_letter_code
_entity_poly.pdbx_strand_id
1 'polypeptide(L)'
;DTATLTITVTGVDDDPVGNNDAGAINEDKTLTVSAGSGVLSNDTDADADSSLSVSAISGGTVGASLNGTYGVLTLSSDGSYTYVANGRSEDGLAADATAPDTFTYTVSDGAGTTDTANLVITVTGVGPQAVADTGAVNEDATLTVNEASGVISNDDDNASYDVESLAITGISHGVTGNSGNAAQAVTGTYGVLTMAADGSYEYIANQAAADVLDPSETATDVFTYTVKDDNDKNASTATLTITVTGLADAIT
;
A
#
# COMPACT_ATOMS: atom_id res chain seq x y z
N ASP A 1 31.07 74.55 19.65
CA ASP A 1 30.95 73.90 18.33
C ASP A 1 30.73 72.41 18.51
N THR A 2 29.74 71.88 17.81
CA THR A 2 29.42 70.45 17.78
C THR A 2 29.83 69.87 16.45
N ALA A 3 30.53 68.71 16.45
CA ALA A 3 30.86 67.96 15.24
C ALA A 3 30.07 66.67 15.24
N THR A 4 29.63 66.23 14.07
CA THR A 4 28.91 64.98 13.86
C THR A 4 29.87 63.95 13.27
N LEU A 5 30.00 62.80 13.91
CA LEU A 5 30.67 61.64 13.36
C LEU A 5 29.59 60.73 12.73
N THR A 6 29.71 60.48 11.44
CA THR A 6 28.85 59.48 10.74
C THR A 6 29.69 58.24 10.51
N ILE A 7 29.20 57.10 10.98
CA ILE A 7 29.80 55.80 10.75
C ILE A 7 28.82 55.03 9.82
N THR A 8 29.28 54.65 8.63
CA THR A 8 28.50 53.79 7.73
C THR A 8 28.94 52.33 7.98
N VAL A 9 27.99 51.50 8.30
CA VAL A 9 28.20 50.03 8.42
C VAL A 9 27.59 49.44 7.15
N THR A 10 28.39 48.71 6.36
CA THR A 10 27.92 47.98 5.18
C THR A 10 27.77 46.50 5.60
N GLY A 11 26.61 45.94 5.38
CA GLY A 11 26.37 44.49 5.54
C GLY A 11 27.14 43.70 4.50
N VAL A 12 27.53 42.51 4.83
CA VAL A 12 28.06 41.49 3.93
C VAL A 12 26.98 40.42 3.83
N ASP A 13 26.80 39.91 2.63
CA ASP A 13 25.90 38.82 2.32
C ASP A 13 26.36 37.54 3.05
N ASP A 14 25.47 36.93 3.84
CA ASP A 14 25.71 35.67 4.53
C ASP A 14 25.15 34.49 3.69
N ASP A 15 25.79 33.33 3.80
CA ASP A 15 25.35 32.14 3.07
C ASP A 15 24.06 31.55 3.69
N PRO A 16 23.10 31.10 2.89
CA PRO A 16 21.94 30.36 3.41
C PRO A 16 22.38 29.02 4.02
N VAL A 17 21.61 28.51 4.94
CA VAL A 17 21.81 27.20 5.59
C VAL A 17 20.66 26.27 5.25
N GLY A 18 20.96 25.28 4.41
CA GLY A 18 20.02 24.22 4.05
C GLY A 18 20.01 23.10 5.11
N ASN A 19 18.85 22.74 5.58
CA ASN A 19 18.64 21.67 6.54
C ASN A 19 17.90 20.50 5.88
N ASN A 20 18.29 19.28 6.22
CA ASN A 20 17.67 18.09 5.66
C ASN A 20 16.19 17.95 6.06
N ASP A 21 15.40 17.43 5.13
CA ASP A 21 13.97 17.19 5.26
C ASP A 21 13.65 15.71 5.19
N ALA A 22 12.49 15.37 5.73
CA ALA A 22 11.95 14.02 5.69
C ALA A 22 10.46 14.02 5.33
N GLY A 23 10.07 13.06 4.51
CA GLY A 23 8.69 12.70 4.23
C GLY A 23 8.48 11.20 4.40
N ALA A 24 7.23 10.77 4.53
CA ALA A 24 6.87 9.37 4.59
C ALA A 24 5.57 9.13 3.83
N ILE A 25 5.48 8.01 3.14
CA ILE A 25 4.32 7.65 2.33
C ILE A 25 4.29 6.13 2.15
N ASN A 26 3.08 5.59 2.05
CA ASN A 26 2.90 4.22 1.57
C ASN A 26 3.07 4.18 0.04
N GLU A 27 3.52 3.04 -0.47
CA GLU A 27 3.49 2.80 -1.92
C GLU A 27 2.08 3.06 -2.48
N ASP A 28 1.97 3.29 -3.77
CA ASP A 28 0.74 3.60 -4.51
C ASP A 28 -0.02 4.85 -4.07
N LYS A 29 0.61 5.70 -3.27
CA LYS A 29 0.00 6.96 -2.84
C LYS A 29 0.78 8.18 -3.36
N THR A 30 0.14 9.34 -3.27
CA THR A 30 0.75 10.64 -3.59
C THR A 30 0.90 11.46 -2.32
N LEU A 31 2.13 11.85 -2.00
CA LEU A 31 2.45 12.82 -0.97
C LEU A 31 2.47 14.22 -1.58
N THR A 32 1.67 15.14 -1.04
CA THR A 32 1.66 16.56 -1.46
C THR A 32 1.99 17.43 -0.25
N VAL A 33 3.03 18.23 -0.37
CA VAL A 33 3.52 19.12 0.68
C VAL A 33 3.54 20.56 0.17
N SER A 34 2.87 21.45 0.89
CA SER A 34 2.81 22.88 0.54
C SER A 34 4.10 23.60 0.93
N ALA A 35 4.36 24.76 0.35
CA ALA A 35 5.55 25.56 0.62
C ALA A 35 5.77 25.85 2.12
N GLY A 36 4.70 26.11 2.88
CA GLY A 36 4.81 26.38 4.31
C GLY A 36 5.26 25.19 5.19
N SER A 37 5.28 23.98 4.62
CA SER A 37 5.81 22.75 5.23
C SER A 37 6.78 22.03 4.30
N GLY A 38 7.18 22.68 3.21
CA GLY A 38 8.08 22.16 2.20
C GLY A 38 9.54 22.26 2.63
N VAL A 39 10.43 21.92 1.70
CA VAL A 39 11.88 21.77 2.00
C VAL A 39 12.55 23.05 2.47
N LEU A 40 11.99 24.23 2.22
CA LEU A 40 12.53 25.52 2.69
C LEU A 40 12.04 25.90 4.09
N SER A 41 11.14 25.13 4.69
CA SER A 41 10.49 25.52 5.95
C SER A 41 11.41 25.52 7.18
N ASN A 42 12.49 24.79 7.13
CA ASN A 42 13.52 24.65 8.17
C ASN A 42 14.86 25.26 7.74
N ASP A 43 14.98 25.72 6.50
CA ASP A 43 16.16 26.43 6.00
C ASP A 43 16.21 27.86 6.53
N THR A 44 17.39 28.40 6.71
CA THR A 44 17.58 29.72 7.32
C THR A 44 18.61 30.54 6.57
N ASP A 45 18.52 31.85 6.76
CA ASP A 45 19.50 32.81 6.33
C ASP A 45 19.66 33.86 7.43
N ALA A 46 20.89 34.39 7.61
CA ALA A 46 21.17 35.41 8.61
C ALA A 46 20.75 36.79 8.16
N ASP A 47 20.63 37.02 6.84
CA ASP A 47 20.20 38.29 6.29
C ASP A 47 18.68 38.45 6.33
N ALA A 48 18.23 39.55 6.92
CA ALA A 48 16.81 39.80 7.16
C ALA A 48 15.99 39.99 5.86
N ASP A 49 16.66 40.31 4.75
CA ASP A 49 16.03 40.59 3.46
C ASP A 49 16.12 39.40 2.47
N SER A 50 16.74 38.28 2.88
CA SER A 50 16.89 37.12 2.02
C SER A 50 15.57 36.38 1.81
N SER A 51 15.34 35.95 0.58
CA SER A 51 14.19 35.16 0.18
C SER A 51 14.66 33.81 -0.36
N LEU A 52 14.61 32.78 0.49
CA LEU A 52 15.08 31.47 0.13
C LEU A 52 14.23 30.83 -0.99
N SER A 53 14.91 30.16 -1.89
CA SER A 53 14.30 29.42 -3.00
C SER A 53 15.10 28.17 -3.33
N VAL A 54 14.44 27.14 -3.85
CA VAL A 54 15.12 25.99 -4.45
C VAL A 54 15.60 26.39 -5.83
N SER A 55 16.91 26.48 -5.99
CA SER A 55 17.55 26.90 -7.25
C SER A 55 17.94 25.72 -8.15
N ALA A 56 18.20 24.53 -7.58
CA ALA A 56 18.56 23.35 -8.34
C ALA A 56 18.14 22.07 -7.61
N ILE A 57 18.06 20.97 -8.34
CA ILE A 57 17.92 19.60 -7.82
C ILE A 57 18.86 18.68 -8.58
N SER A 58 19.58 17.85 -7.86
CA SER A 58 20.54 16.92 -8.46
C SER A 58 19.85 15.92 -9.38
N GLY A 59 20.37 15.79 -10.60
CA GLY A 59 19.82 14.85 -11.59
C GLY A 59 18.55 15.30 -12.30
N GLY A 60 18.03 16.52 -12.01
CA GLY A 60 16.77 17.01 -12.57
C GLY A 60 16.70 18.51 -12.78
N THR A 61 15.48 19.00 -12.97
CA THR A 61 15.15 20.41 -13.11
C THR A 61 14.05 20.77 -12.12
N VAL A 62 14.20 21.88 -11.41
CA VAL A 62 13.17 22.39 -10.47
C VAL A 62 11.84 22.58 -11.20
N GLY A 63 10.76 22.10 -10.63
CA GLY A 63 9.42 22.12 -11.20
C GLY A 63 9.13 21.03 -12.24
N ALA A 64 10.12 20.22 -12.62
CA ALA A 64 9.91 19.04 -13.47
C ALA A 64 9.94 17.74 -12.67
N SER A 65 9.33 16.69 -13.22
CA SER A 65 9.35 15.35 -12.63
C SER A 65 10.75 14.76 -12.65
N LEU A 66 11.21 14.25 -11.52
CA LEU A 66 12.48 13.56 -11.31
C LEU A 66 12.21 12.15 -10.78
N ASN A 67 12.68 11.14 -11.51
CA ASN A 67 12.58 9.75 -11.08
C ASN A 67 13.55 9.47 -9.95
N GLY A 68 13.02 8.94 -8.86
CA GLY A 68 13.76 8.29 -7.78
C GLY A 68 13.83 6.78 -7.97
N THR A 69 14.12 6.05 -6.91
CA THR A 69 14.14 4.59 -6.88
C THR A 69 12.74 4.03 -6.67
N TYR A 70 11.96 4.65 -5.80
CA TYR A 70 10.64 4.17 -5.37
C TYR A 70 9.49 5.08 -5.81
N GLY A 71 9.77 6.18 -6.49
CA GLY A 71 8.75 7.09 -6.94
C GLY A 71 9.25 8.25 -7.78
N VAL A 72 8.37 9.20 -8.02
CA VAL A 72 8.63 10.39 -8.85
C VAL A 72 8.41 11.65 -8.02
N LEU A 73 9.47 12.44 -7.87
CA LEU A 73 9.43 13.74 -7.19
C LEU A 73 9.19 14.87 -8.18
N THR A 74 8.36 15.84 -7.82
CA THR A 74 8.31 17.17 -8.45
C THR A 74 8.50 18.20 -7.34
N LEU A 75 9.65 18.87 -7.34
CA LEU A 75 10.02 19.90 -6.34
C LEU A 75 9.97 21.28 -7.00
N SER A 76 9.20 22.19 -6.42
CA SER A 76 9.02 23.56 -6.89
C SER A 76 10.05 24.51 -6.27
N SER A 77 10.27 25.68 -6.90
CA SER A 77 11.21 26.70 -6.40
C SER A 77 10.81 27.31 -5.07
N ASP A 78 9.54 27.25 -4.69
CA ASP A 78 9.03 27.70 -3.38
C ASP A 78 9.16 26.66 -2.26
N GLY A 79 9.81 25.53 -2.54
CA GLY A 79 10.00 24.42 -1.61
C GLY A 79 8.83 23.45 -1.49
N SER A 80 7.68 23.74 -2.13
CA SER A 80 6.58 22.79 -2.20
C SER A 80 6.95 21.59 -3.08
N TYR A 81 6.40 20.41 -2.77
CA TYR A 81 6.65 19.22 -3.58
C TYR A 81 5.49 18.25 -3.63
N THR A 82 5.48 17.45 -4.66
CA THR A 82 4.69 16.23 -4.75
C THR A 82 5.62 15.05 -4.98
N TYR A 83 5.35 13.94 -4.31
CA TYR A 83 6.02 12.67 -4.53
C TYR A 83 4.96 11.59 -4.77
N VAL A 84 5.07 10.91 -5.88
CA VAL A 84 4.18 9.82 -6.29
C VAL A 84 4.96 8.53 -6.13
N ALA A 85 4.58 7.71 -5.16
CA ALA A 85 5.20 6.42 -4.91
C ALA A 85 4.64 5.39 -5.92
N ASN A 86 5.13 5.45 -7.16
CA ASN A 86 4.74 4.59 -8.28
C ASN A 86 5.96 4.12 -9.08
N GLY A 87 7.13 4.07 -8.46
CA GLY A 87 8.36 3.61 -9.08
C GLY A 87 8.38 2.09 -9.21
N ARG A 88 9.13 1.57 -10.16
CA ARG A 88 9.22 0.13 -10.47
C ARG A 88 9.81 -0.74 -9.35
N SER A 89 10.43 -0.12 -8.34
CA SER A 89 11.05 -0.85 -7.22
C SER A 89 10.13 -0.95 -6.02
N GLU A 90 9.01 -0.22 -5.99
CA GLU A 90 8.03 -0.29 -4.92
C GLU A 90 7.29 -1.62 -4.90
N ASP A 91 6.93 -2.16 -6.10
CA ASP A 91 6.32 -3.50 -6.24
C ASP A 91 7.18 -4.60 -5.58
N GLY A 92 8.33 -4.23 -5.09
CA GLY A 92 9.26 -5.10 -4.43
C GLY A 92 9.40 -4.89 -2.93
N LEU A 93 8.71 -3.95 -2.31
CA LEU A 93 8.69 -3.81 -0.86
C LEU A 93 7.69 -4.81 -0.28
N ALA A 94 8.14 -5.60 0.70
CA ALA A 94 7.22 -6.41 1.48
C ALA A 94 6.33 -5.51 2.34
N ALA A 95 5.12 -5.97 2.69
CA ALA A 95 4.24 -5.26 3.60
C ALA A 95 4.99 -4.80 4.86
N ASP A 96 4.80 -3.54 5.24
CA ASP A 96 5.48 -2.87 6.35
C ASP A 96 7.01 -2.70 6.20
N ALA A 97 7.62 -3.20 5.12
CA ALA A 97 9.01 -2.89 4.82
C ALA A 97 9.15 -1.43 4.38
N THR A 98 10.25 -0.80 4.75
CA THR A 98 10.50 0.60 4.42
C THR A 98 11.80 0.76 3.64
N ALA A 99 11.80 1.67 2.67
CA ALA A 99 12.99 2.05 1.92
C ALA A 99 13.04 3.57 1.70
N PRO A 100 14.24 4.20 1.75
CA PRO A 100 14.39 5.63 1.53
C PRO A 100 14.61 5.94 0.06
N ASP A 101 13.96 7.00 -0.42
CA ASP A 101 14.31 7.71 -1.65
C ASP A 101 14.93 9.06 -1.26
N THR A 102 16.09 9.41 -1.82
CA THR A 102 16.85 10.58 -1.39
C THR A 102 17.12 11.51 -2.56
N PHE A 103 16.74 12.77 -2.39
CA PHE A 103 16.92 13.83 -3.39
C PHE A 103 17.74 14.99 -2.80
N THR A 104 18.83 15.37 -3.45
CA THR A 104 19.63 16.51 -3.04
C THR A 104 19.17 17.76 -3.78
N TYR A 105 18.82 18.80 -3.04
CA TYR A 105 18.43 20.10 -3.60
C TYR A 105 19.41 21.19 -3.19
N THR A 106 19.38 22.32 -3.89
CA THR A 106 20.19 23.50 -3.61
C THR A 106 19.26 24.64 -3.22
N VAL A 107 19.46 25.18 -2.03
CA VAL A 107 18.83 26.42 -1.58
C VAL A 107 19.66 27.62 -1.99
N SER A 108 19.01 28.71 -2.37
CA SER A 108 19.63 30.00 -2.72
C SER A 108 18.88 31.12 -2.05
N ASP A 109 19.62 32.12 -1.61
CA ASP A 109 19.13 33.40 -1.07
C ASP A 109 18.71 34.41 -2.15
N GLY A 110 19.09 34.17 -3.42
CA GLY A 110 18.88 35.10 -4.54
C GLY A 110 19.94 36.19 -4.67
N ALA A 111 20.88 36.35 -3.73
CA ALA A 111 21.99 37.27 -3.75
C ALA A 111 23.25 36.69 -4.44
N GLY A 112 23.30 35.34 -4.53
CA GLY A 112 24.34 34.64 -5.29
C GLY A 112 25.02 33.54 -4.52
N THR A 113 24.67 33.36 -3.25
CA THR A 113 25.16 32.27 -2.41
C THR A 113 24.17 31.10 -2.33
N THR A 114 24.67 29.90 -2.00
CA THR A 114 23.85 28.68 -2.02
C THR A 114 24.38 27.67 -1.00
N ASP A 115 23.48 26.81 -0.50
CA ASP A 115 23.80 25.61 0.25
C ASP A 115 23.00 24.40 -0.28
N THR A 116 23.35 23.21 0.16
CA THR A 116 22.67 21.98 -0.28
C THR A 116 22.12 21.18 0.90
N ALA A 117 20.92 20.63 0.71
CA ALA A 117 20.33 19.72 1.68
C ALA A 117 19.66 18.52 0.98
N ASN A 118 19.23 17.54 1.76
CA ASN A 118 18.57 16.35 1.26
C ASN A 118 17.10 16.30 1.71
N LEU A 119 16.23 15.96 0.77
CA LEU A 119 14.90 15.48 1.05
C LEU A 119 14.93 13.96 1.02
N VAL A 120 14.59 13.31 2.14
CA VAL A 120 14.51 11.86 2.27
C VAL A 120 13.04 11.44 2.39
N ILE A 121 12.52 10.73 1.40
CA ILE A 121 11.17 10.16 1.44
C ILE A 121 11.26 8.68 1.82
N THR A 122 10.67 8.31 2.94
CA THR A 122 10.53 6.91 3.35
C THR A 122 9.28 6.33 2.73
N VAL A 123 9.45 5.37 1.82
CA VAL A 123 8.34 4.61 1.21
C VAL A 123 8.14 3.34 2.03
N THR A 124 6.89 3.03 2.36
CA THR A 124 6.48 1.84 3.09
C THR A 124 5.68 0.93 2.18
N GLY A 125 6.08 -0.34 2.06
CA GLY A 125 5.35 -1.36 1.32
C GLY A 125 3.98 -1.65 1.93
N VAL A 126 2.98 -1.87 1.09
CA VAL A 126 1.64 -2.34 1.48
C VAL A 126 1.35 -3.66 0.77
N GLY A 127 0.69 -4.58 1.47
CA GLY A 127 0.26 -5.84 0.88
C GLY A 127 -1.24 -5.83 0.60
N PRO A 128 -1.73 -6.88 -0.07
CA PRO A 128 -3.15 -7.04 -0.34
C PRO A 128 -3.96 -7.10 0.95
N GLN A 129 -5.20 -6.64 0.90
CA GLN A 129 -6.16 -6.73 1.99
C GLN A 129 -7.26 -7.74 1.64
N ALA A 130 -7.18 -8.93 2.24
CA ALA A 130 -8.22 -9.94 2.11
C ALA A 130 -9.40 -9.64 3.04
N VAL A 131 -10.61 -9.74 2.50
CA VAL A 131 -11.89 -9.47 3.18
C VAL A 131 -12.70 -10.77 3.26
N ALA A 132 -13.28 -11.07 4.42
CA ALA A 132 -14.01 -12.31 4.64
C ALA A 132 -15.27 -12.43 3.77
N ASP A 133 -15.54 -13.66 3.31
CA ASP A 133 -16.63 -14.03 2.44
C ASP A 133 -17.62 -15.01 3.06
N THR A 134 -18.78 -15.11 2.46
CA THR A 134 -19.83 -16.05 2.87
C THR A 134 -20.47 -16.76 1.68
N GLY A 135 -20.85 -18.01 1.90
CA GLY A 135 -21.64 -18.79 0.95
C GLY A 135 -22.72 -19.57 1.70
N ALA A 136 -23.72 -20.08 0.98
CA ALA A 136 -24.77 -20.91 1.53
C ALA A 136 -25.16 -22.01 0.54
N VAL A 137 -25.42 -23.20 1.06
CA VAL A 137 -25.80 -24.37 0.27
C VAL A 137 -26.64 -25.31 1.13
N ASN A 138 -27.53 -26.07 0.50
CA ASN A 138 -28.19 -27.19 1.18
C ASN A 138 -27.25 -28.41 1.23
N GLU A 139 -27.45 -29.27 2.21
CA GLU A 139 -26.78 -30.58 2.18
C GLU A 139 -27.05 -31.32 0.86
N ASP A 140 -26.20 -32.24 0.47
CA ASP A 140 -26.24 -32.98 -0.79
C ASP A 140 -26.15 -32.11 -2.08
N ALA A 141 -25.99 -30.81 -1.93
CA ALA A 141 -25.89 -29.90 -3.07
C ALA A 141 -24.49 -29.36 -3.30
N THR A 142 -24.29 -28.78 -4.49
CA THR A 142 -23.07 -28.13 -4.88
C THR A 142 -23.31 -26.62 -5.01
N LEU A 143 -22.47 -25.83 -4.35
CA LEU A 143 -22.34 -24.39 -4.55
C LEU A 143 -21.20 -24.11 -5.50
N THR A 144 -21.49 -23.47 -6.65
CA THR A 144 -20.47 -23.02 -7.59
C THR A 144 -20.51 -21.50 -7.70
N VAL A 145 -19.37 -20.87 -7.46
CA VAL A 145 -19.19 -19.41 -7.49
C VAL A 145 -18.11 -19.09 -8.52
N ASN A 146 -18.44 -18.21 -9.47
CA ASN A 146 -17.50 -17.78 -10.49
C ASN A 146 -16.57 -16.66 -10.00
N GLU A 147 -15.53 -16.35 -10.76
CA GLU A 147 -14.54 -15.30 -10.48
C GLU A 147 -15.17 -13.96 -10.11
N ALA A 148 -16.17 -13.49 -10.86
CA ALA A 148 -16.82 -12.18 -10.65
C ALA A 148 -17.54 -12.04 -9.30
N SER A 149 -17.79 -13.16 -8.60
CA SER A 149 -18.40 -13.23 -7.28
C SER A 149 -17.56 -14.11 -6.33
N GLY A 150 -16.35 -14.45 -6.75
CA GLY A 150 -15.39 -15.25 -5.99
C GLY A 150 -14.80 -14.48 -4.81
N VAL A 151 -13.99 -15.16 -4.01
CA VAL A 151 -13.46 -14.60 -2.76
C VAL A 151 -12.51 -13.41 -2.97
N ILE A 152 -11.93 -13.23 -4.16
CA ILE A 152 -11.06 -12.07 -4.48
C ILE A 152 -11.90 -10.83 -4.86
N SER A 153 -13.17 -10.99 -5.18
CA SER A 153 -13.98 -9.90 -5.76
C SER A 153 -14.20 -8.69 -4.83
N ASN A 154 -13.98 -8.84 -3.53
CA ASN A 154 -14.07 -7.82 -2.50
C ASN A 154 -12.72 -7.55 -1.81
N ASP A 155 -11.67 -8.23 -2.23
CA ASP A 155 -10.31 -8.00 -1.77
C ASP A 155 -9.70 -6.79 -2.47
N ASP A 156 -8.76 -6.10 -1.82
CA ASP A 156 -8.08 -4.92 -2.34
C ASP A 156 -6.56 -5.23 -2.43
N ASP A 157 -5.96 -4.99 -3.58
CA ASP A 157 -4.51 -5.07 -3.77
C ASP A 157 -3.77 -3.87 -3.19
N ASN A 158 -4.53 -2.82 -2.77
CA ASN A 158 -4.02 -1.50 -2.35
C ASN A 158 -3.26 -0.72 -3.44
N ALA A 159 -3.17 -1.26 -4.66
CA ALA A 159 -2.51 -0.61 -5.77
C ALA A 159 -3.38 0.52 -6.35
N SER A 160 -2.83 1.74 -6.45
CA SER A 160 -3.50 2.89 -7.07
C SER A 160 -2.96 3.18 -8.47
N TYR A 161 -1.76 2.69 -8.79
CA TYR A 161 -1.03 2.99 -10.01
C TYR A 161 -0.63 1.76 -10.81
N ASP A 162 -0.60 0.59 -10.20
CA ASP A 162 -0.39 -0.68 -10.87
C ASP A 162 -1.67 -1.52 -10.85
N VAL A 163 -1.86 -2.39 -11.83
CA VAL A 163 -2.94 -3.37 -11.89
C VAL A 163 -2.33 -4.72 -11.52
N GLU A 164 -2.00 -4.86 -10.27
CA GLU A 164 -1.56 -6.15 -9.75
C GLU A 164 -2.73 -7.12 -9.73
N SER A 165 -2.47 -8.36 -10.08
CA SER A 165 -3.49 -9.39 -10.03
C SER A 165 -3.36 -10.20 -8.74
N LEU A 166 -4.40 -10.15 -7.92
CA LEU A 166 -4.50 -11.01 -6.75
C LEU A 166 -4.69 -12.48 -7.16
N ALA A 167 -4.06 -13.37 -6.41
CA ALA A 167 -4.21 -14.80 -6.63
C ALA A 167 -4.30 -15.59 -5.31
N ILE A 168 -5.20 -16.57 -5.27
CA ILE A 168 -5.27 -17.54 -4.17
C ILE A 168 -4.08 -18.49 -4.27
N THR A 169 -3.34 -18.62 -3.17
CA THR A 169 -2.16 -19.50 -3.09
C THR A 169 -2.32 -20.64 -2.10
N GLY A 170 -3.20 -20.50 -1.11
CA GLY A 170 -3.41 -21.52 -0.08
C GLY A 170 -4.80 -21.48 0.51
N ILE A 171 -5.26 -22.65 0.96
CA ILE A 171 -6.56 -22.86 1.64
C ILE A 171 -6.33 -23.80 2.81
N SER A 172 -6.98 -23.54 3.93
CA SER A 172 -6.96 -24.42 5.10
C SER A 172 -8.30 -24.46 5.81
N HIS A 173 -8.61 -25.57 6.46
CA HIS A 173 -9.80 -25.70 7.31
C HIS A 173 -9.37 -25.94 8.77
N GLY A 174 -9.77 -25.03 9.66
CA GLY A 174 -9.23 -24.95 11.02
C GLY A 174 -9.60 -26.16 11.89
N VAL A 175 -10.79 -26.75 11.71
CA VAL A 175 -11.28 -27.86 12.56
C VAL A 175 -10.69 -29.20 12.11
N THR A 176 -10.68 -29.48 10.79
CA THR A 176 -10.14 -30.75 10.27
C THR A 176 -8.63 -30.75 10.16
N GLY A 177 -7.99 -29.58 10.16
CA GLY A 177 -6.55 -29.42 9.93
C GLY A 177 -6.11 -29.68 8.48
N ASN A 178 -7.06 -29.89 7.57
CA ASN A 178 -6.77 -30.08 6.16
C ASN A 178 -6.33 -28.76 5.51
N SER A 179 -5.41 -28.85 4.54
CA SER A 179 -4.95 -27.70 3.78
C SER A 179 -4.56 -28.11 2.37
N GLY A 180 -4.53 -27.14 1.46
CA GLY A 180 -4.15 -27.33 0.05
C GLY A 180 -3.75 -26.01 -0.58
N ASN A 181 -3.14 -26.10 -1.78
CA ASN A 181 -2.92 -24.94 -2.65
C ASN A 181 -4.17 -24.68 -3.48
N ALA A 182 -4.18 -23.59 -4.24
CA ALA A 182 -5.22 -23.32 -5.22
C ALA A 182 -5.49 -24.54 -6.14
N ALA A 183 -6.75 -24.75 -6.47
CA ALA A 183 -7.26 -25.90 -7.23
C ALA A 183 -7.13 -27.27 -6.58
N GLN A 184 -6.67 -27.35 -5.34
CA GLN A 184 -6.70 -28.61 -4.55
C GLN A 184 -7.95 -28.68 -3.69
N ALA A 185 -8.53 -29.87 -3.60
CA ALA A 185 -9.69 -30.12 -2.74
C ALA A 185 -9.28 -30.11 -1.25
N VAL A 186 -9.96 -29.32 -0.44
CA VAL A 186 -9.79 -29.26 1.02
C VAL A 186 -11.07 -29.71 1.70
N THR A 187 -11.00 -30.85 2.43
CA THR A 187 -12.14 -31.41 3.14
C THR A 187 -12.40 -30.64 4.44
N GLY A 188 -13.58 -30.08 4.56
CA GLY A 188 -14.13 -29.46 5.76
C GLY A 188 -14.88 -30.46 6.65
N THR A 189 -15.72 -29.95 7.52
CA THR A 189 -16.58 -30.76 8.39
C THR A 189 -17.82 -31.25 7.65
N TYR A 190 -18.45 -30.40 6.87
CA TYR A 190 -19.74 -30.64 6.20
C TYR A 190 -19.60 -30.83 4.70
N GLY A 191 -18.46 -30.47 4.11
CA GLY A 191 -18.26 -30.54 2.66
C GLY A 191 -16.81 -30.50 2.24
N VAL A 192 -16.61 -30.41 0.94
CA VAL A 192 -15.31 -30.29 0.29
C VAL A 192 -15.25 -29.02 -0.53
N LEU A 193 -14.27 -28.17 -0.27
CA LEU A 193 -14.00 -26.95 -1.00
C LEU A 193 -12.88 -27.17 -2.02
N THR A 194 -13.10 -26.72 -3.26
CA THR A 194 -12.06 -26.54 -4.28
C THR A 194 -12.12 -25.08 -4.75
N MET A 195 -11.03 -24.35 -4.58
CA MET A 195 -10.96 -22.92 -4.89
C MET A 195 -9.81 -22.70 -5.91
N ALA A 196 -10.10 -22.04 -7.01
CA ALA A 196 -9.13 -21.72 -8.04
C ALA A 196 -8.28 -20.49 -7.67
N ALA A 197 -7.19 -20.24 -8.40
CA ALA A 197 -6.32 -19.11 -8.15
C ALA A 197 -7.00 -17.75 -8.39
N ASP A 198 -8.01 -17.69 -9.26
CA ASP A 198 -8.84 -16.50 -9.55
C ASP A 198 -9.94 -16.23 -8.49
N GLY A 199 -9.95 -16.99 -7.40
CA GLY A 199 -10.95 -16.86 -6.34
C GLY A 199 -12.30 -17.51 -6.62
N SER A 200 -12.54 -18.07 -7.80
CA SER A 200 -13.71 -18.90 -8.06
C SER A 200 -13.65 -20.19 -7.25
N TYR A 201 -14.80 -20.73 -6.84
CA TYR A 201 -14.80 -21.95 -6.05
C TYR A 201 -16.02 -22.83 -6.26
N GLU A 202 -15.84 -24.11 -5.92
CA GLU A 202 -16.88 -25.10 -5.80
C GLU A 202 -16.85 -25.68 -4.38
N TYR A 203 -18.00 -25.75 -3.73
CA TYR A 203 -18.17 -26.44 -2.45
C TYR A 203 -19.26 -27.48 -2.58
N ILE A 204 -18.95 -28.73 -2.22
CA ILE A 204 -19.86 -29.87 -2.28
C ILE A 204 -20.17 -30.29 -0.84
N ALA A 205 -21.42 -30.13 -0.42
CA ALA A 205 -21.90 -30.48 0.93
C ALA A 205 -22.20 -32.00 1.00
N ASN A 206 -21.19 -32.83 1.02
CA ASN A 206 -21.27 -34.29 0.89
C ASN A 206 -20.60 -35.09 2.02
N GLN A 207 -20.36 -34.46 3.15
CA GLN A 207 -19.78 -35.16 4.31
C GLN A 207 -20.89 -35.71 5.23
N ALA A 208 -20.63 -36.84 5.84
CA ALA A 208 -21.58 -37.48 6.77
C ALA A 208 -22.07 -36.59 7.93
N ALA A 209 -21.35 -35.52 8.23
CA ALA A 209 -21.79 -34.52 9.21
C ALA A 209 -22.89 -33.59 8.64
N ALA A 210 -22.97 -33.44 7.35
CA ALA A 210 -24.07 -32.70 6.68
C ALA A 210 -25.34 -33.53 6.70
N ASP A 211 -25.26 -34.83 6.37
CA ASP A 211 -26.37 -35.76 6.28
C ASP A 211 -27.15 -35.96 7.62
N VAL A 212 -26.62 -35.52 8.74
CA VAL A 212 -27.29 -35.63 10.07
C VAL A 212 -27.90 -34.32 10.56
N LEU A 213 -27.90 -33.26 9.72
CA LEU A 213 -28.57 -32.01 10.03
C LEU A 213 -30.09 -32.19 9.90
N ASP A 214 -30.84 -31.79 10.91
CA ASP A 214 -32.30 -31.80 10.83
C ASP A 214 -32.80 -30.80 9.75
N PRO A 215 -33.97 -30.97 9.14
CA PRO A 215 -34.55 -30.06 8.18
C PRO A 215 -34.59 -28.61 8.68
N SER A 216 -33.96 -27.73 7.97
CA SER A 216 -33.76 -26.29 8.29
C SER A 216 -32.74 -26.03 9.44
N GLU A 217 -32.11 -27.05 10.00
CA GLU A 217 -30.95 -26.86 10.82
C GLU A 217 -29.80 -26.32 9.96
N THR A 218 -28.94 -25.47 10.53
CA THR A 218 -27.79 -24.91 9.84
C THR A 218 -26.51 -25.14 10.60
N ALA A 219 -25.45 -25.44 9.86
CA ALA A 219 -24.10 -25.55 10.37
C ALA A 219 -23.13 -24.78 9.45
N THR A 220 -21.91 -24.53 9.90
CA THR A 220 -20.95 -23.75 9.10
C THR A 220 -19.63 -24.47 8.97
N ASP A 221 -19.08 -24.46 7.76
CA ASP A 221 -17.67 -24.73 7.48
C ASP A 221 -16.93 -23.39 7.30
N VAL A 222 -15.77 -23.27 7.93
CA VAL A 222 -14.94 -22.07 7.86
C VAL A 222 -13.58 -22.43 7.30
N PHE A 223 -13.29 -21.92 6.12
CA PHE A 223 -12.00 -22.06 5.44
C PHE A 223 -11.25 -20.76 5.53
N THR A 224 -9.95 -20.83 5.82
CA THR A 224 -9.04 -19.69 5.67
C THR A 224 -8.34 -19.79 4.34
N TYR A 225 -8.39 -18.75 3.53
CA TYR A 225 -7.65 -18.67 2.28
C TYR A 225 -6.52 -17.65 2.38
N THR A 226 -5.50 -17.82 1.56
CA THR A 226 -4.35 -16.91 1.45
C THR A 226 -4.36 -16.31 0.06
N VAL A 227 -4.43 -14.98 -0.01
CA VAL A 227 -4.29 -14.20 -1.23
C VAL A 227 -2.92 -13.57 -1.27
N LYS A 228 -2.31 -13.52 -2.46
CA LYS A 228 -1.07 -12.82 -2.76
C LYS A 228 -1.24 -11.94 -3.98
N ASP A 229 -0.44 -10.89 -4.04
CA ASP A 229 -0.17 -10.13 -5.26
C ASP A 229 0.74 -10.91 -6.22
N ASP A 230 0.90 -10.45 -7.45
CA ASP A 230 1.67 -11.14 -8.49
C ASP A 230 3.19 -11.03 -8.31
N ASN A 231 3.68 -10.12 -7.47
CA ASN A 231 5.10 -10.01 -7.11
C ASN A 231 5.55 -11.02 -6.04
N ASP A 232 4.63 -11.82 -5.48
CA ASP A 232 4.86 -12.93 -4.53
C ASP A 232 5.46 -12.52 -3.16
N LYS A 233 5.56 -11.22 -2.85
CA LYS A 233 6.20 -10.73 -1.63
C LYS A 233 5.23 -10.51 -0.48
N ASN A 234 3.99 -10.19 -0.81
CA ASN A 234 2.96 -9.85 0.16
C ASN A 234 1.84 -10.88 0.15
N ALA A 235 1.34 -11.20 1.32
CA ALA A 235 0.24 -12.13 1.48
C ALA A 235 -0.70 -11.66 2.58
N SER A 236 -2.00 -11.83 2.36
CA SER A 236 -3.04 -11.61 3.35
C SER A 236 -3.92 -12.85 3.47
N THR A 237 -4.66 -12.96 4.56
CA THR A 237 -5.56 -14.09 4.77
C THR A 237 -6.94 -13.61 5.19
N ALA A 238 -7.97 -14.25 4.66
CA ALA A 238 -9.34 -14.07 5.14
C ALA A 238 -10.07 -15.41 5.23
N THR A 239 -11.34 -15.38 5.62
CA THR A 239 -12.15 -16.58 5.79
C THR A 239 -13.28 -16.62 4.81
N LEU A 240 -13.54 -17.81 4.26
CA LEU A 240 -14.79 -18.14 3.57
C LEU A 240 -15.64 -18.99 4.52
N THR A 241 -16.81 -18.47 4.91
CA THR A 241 -17.77 -19.17 5.76
C THR A 241 -18.90 -19.72 4.91
N ILE A 242 -19.03 -21.04 4.81
CA ILE A 242 -20.14 -21.71 4.10
C ILE A 242 -21.17 -22.17 5.12
N THR A 243 -22.40 -21.70 4.97
CA THR A 243 -23.55 -22.19 5.74
C THR A 243 -24.20 -23.37 5.00
N VAL A 244 -24.21 -24.53 5.64
CA VAL A 244 -24.89 -25.72 5.15
C VAL A 244 -26.24 -25.85 5.86
N THR A 245 -27.31 -26.07 5.09
CA THR A 245 -28.67 -26.22 5.63
C THR A 245 -29.18 -27.63 5.39
N GLY A 246 -29.63 -28.29 6.45
CA GLY A 246 -30.23 -29.60 6.40
C GLY A 246 -31.53 -29.63 5.61
N LEU A 247 -31.77 -30.73 4.93
CA LEU A 247 -33.01 -31.06 4.21
C LEU A 247 -33.72 -32.24 4.86
N ALA A 248 -34.94 -32.50 4.42
CA ALA A 248 -35.65 -33.71 4.84
C ALA A 248 -35.14 -34.91 4.01
N ASP A 249 -34.53 -35.87 4.68
CA ASP A 249 -34.10 -37.12 4.06
C ASP A 249 -35.28 -37.92 3.46
N ALA A 250 -35.05 -38.47 2.29
CA ALA A 250 -36.03 -39.36 1.71
C ALA A 250 -36.11 -40.65 2.56
N ILE A 251 -37.29 -40.96 3.06
CA ILE A 251 -37.58 -42.22 3.74
C ILE A 251 -37.41 -43.35 2.73
N THR A 252 -36.35 -44.13 2.81
CA THR A 252 -36.08 -45.29 1.98
C THR A 252 -36.65 -46.56 2.63
#